data_18a2e632418d00ce09186df0fef30268
#
_entry.id   18a2e632418d00ce09186df0fef30268
#
_cell.length_a   1.000
_cell.length_b   1.000
_cell.length_c   1.000
_cell.angle_alpha   90.00
_cell.angle_beta   90.00
_cell.angle_gamma   90.00
#
_symmetry.space_group_name_H-M   'P 1'
#
loop_
_entity.id
_entity.type
_entity.pdbx_description
1 polymer ?
#
loop_
_entity_poly.entity_id
_entity_poly.type
_entity_poly.pdbx_seq_one_letter_code
_entity_poly.pdbx_strand_id
1 'polypeptide(L)'
;FNGFSDDEFELLDVRTLEEFQSGHILGAINIDFFSTDFIDQIKEFDSNLNLILYCRTDNRSSKSAKILADNNYKNIYVIKGGIEQWRRQGNPVSF
;
A
#
# COMPACT_ATOMS: atom_id res chain seq x y z
N PHE A 1 10.98 -5.15 4.04
CA PHE A 1 10.10 -5.39 5.15
C PHE A 1 10.53 -6.61 5.94
N ASN A 2 11.00 -6.33 7.12
CA ASN A 2 11.57 -7.35 7.98
C ASN A 2 10.49 -8.33 8.44
N GLY A 3 10.78 -9.61 8.37
CA GLY A 3 9.87 -10.64 8.82
C GLY A 3 9.04 -11.31 7.75
N PHE A 4 9.04 -10.77 6.52
CA PHE A 4 8.35 -11.39 5.39
C PHE A 4 9.33 -11.72 4.28
N SER A 5 9.15 -12.87 3.63
CA SER A 5 9.84 -13.13 2.37
C SER A 5 9.07 -12.46 1.23
N ASP A 6 9.73 -12.25 0.08
CA ASP A 6 9.16 -11.48 -1.03
C ASP A 6 7.85 -12.05 -1.58
N ASP A 7 7.63 -13.35 -1.46
CA ASP A 7 6.42 -14.02 -1.94
C ASP A 7 5.31 -14.10 -0.88
N GLU A 8 5.55 -13.55 0.32
CA GLU A 8 4.56 -13.56 1.40
C GLU A 8 3.76 -12.27 1.51
N PHE A 9 4.16 -11.23 0.79
CA PHE A 9 3.48 -9.94 0.90
C PHE A 9 3.45 -9.19 -0.41
N GLU A 10 2.52 -8.23 -0.50
CA GLU A 10 2.48 -7.22 -1.55
C GLU A 10 2.48 -5.85 -0.91
N LEU A 11 3.27 -4.94 -1.47
CA LEU A 11 3.34 -3.56 -1.01
C LEU A 11 2.51 -2.69 -1.95
N LEU A 12 1.49 -2.05 -1.40
CA LEU A 12 0.53 -1.28 -2.19
C LEU A 12 0.62 0.21 -1.87
N ASP A 13 0.86 1.00 -2.90
CA ASP A 13 0.80 2.46 -2.84
C ASP A 13 -0.61 2.87 -3.26
N VAL A 14 -1.41 3.36 -2.31
CA VAL A 14 -2.81 3.72 -2.59
C VAL A 14 -2.98 5.20 -2.90
N ARG A 15 -1.89 5.86 -3.33
CA ARG A 15 -1.94 7.24 -3.80
C ARG A 15 -2.34 7.28 -5.27
N THR A 16 -2.47 8.49 -5.81
CA THR A 16 -2.72 8.66 -7.25
C THR A 16 -1.49 8.24 -8.06
N LEU A 17 -1.70 7.96 -9.34
CA LEU A 17 -0.60 7.62 -10.24
C LEU A 17 0.45 8.74 -10.30
N GLU A 18 0.02 9.99 -10.33
CA GLU A 18 0.93 11.13 -10.36
C GLU A 18 1.84 11.15 -9.12
N GLU A 19 1.27 10.93 -7.95
CA GLU A 19 2.04 10.84 -6.71
C GLU A 19 3.04 9.69 -6.77
N PHE A 20 2.59 8.54 -7.24
CA PHE A 20 3.42 7.35 -7.37
C PHE A 20 4.63 7.61 -8.29
N GLN A 21 4.39 8.26 -9.41
CA GLN A 21 5.44 8.57 -10.38
C GLN A 21 6.44 9.62 -9.86
N SER A 22 6.03 10.42 -8.89
CA SER A 22 6.91 11.42 -8.28
C SER A 22 7.85 10.83 -7.21
N GLY A 23 7.75 9.54 -6.98
CA GLY A 23 8.58 8.82 -6.03
C GLY A 23 7.73 7.86 -5.20
N HIS A 24 8.17 6.61 -5.09
CA HIS A 24 7.43 5.57 -4.35
C HIS A 24 8.43 4.64 -3.67
N ILE A 25 7.95 3.84 -2.73
CA ILE A 25 8.76 2.85 -2.07
C ILE A 25 9.09 1.74 -3.07
N LEU A 26 10.36 1.34 -3.14
CA LEU A 26 10.80 0.32 -4.09
C LEU A 26 9.98 -0.96 -3.93
N GLY A 27 9.50 -1.47 -5.06
CA GLY A 27 8.69 -2.69 -5.09
C GLY A 27 7.20 -2.47 -4.92
N ALA A 28 6.75 -1.24 -4.69
CA ALA A 28 5.34 -0.94 -4.51
C ALA A 28 4.56 -1.04 -5.82
N ILE A 29 3.34 -1.52 -5.72
CA ILE A 29 2.36 -1.54 -6.81
C ILE A 29 1.38 -0.40 -6.54
N ASN A 30 1.12 0.43 -7.54
CA ASN A 30 0.18 1.53 -7.40
C ASN A 30 -1.25 1.07 -7.66
N ILE A 31 -2.12 1.27 -6.67
CA ILE A 31 -3.55 1.07 -6.81
C ILE A 31 -4.23 2.30 -6.22
N ASP A 32 -4.69 3.19 -7.09
CA ASP A 32 -5.25 4.48 -6.70
C ASP A 32 -6.52 4.29 -5.87
N PHE A 33 -6.51 4.80 -4.64
CA PHE A 33 -7.66 4.74 -3.73
C PHE A 33 -8.91 5.39 -4.34
N PHE A 34 -8.74 6.41 -5.15
CA PHE A 34 -9.86 7.14 -5.75
C PHE A 34 -10.37 6.50 -7.04
N SER A 35 -9.74 5.44 -7.51
CA SER A 35 -10.20 4.75 -8.72
C SER A 35 -11.53 4.04 -8.46
N THR A 36 -12.43 4.08 -9.45
CA THR A 36 -13.72 3.39 -9.34
C THR A 36 -13.59 1.88 -9.30
N ASP A 37 -12.47 1.34 -9.77
CA ASP A 37 -12.18 -0.09 -9.76
C ASP A 37 -11.16 -0.50 -8.69
N PHE A 38 -11.00 0.32 -7.65
CA PHE A 38 -10.05 0.07 -6.56
C PHE A 38 -10.22 -1.34 -5.98
N ILE A 39 -11.45 -1.70 -5.61
CA ILE A 39 -11.74 -3.02 -5.03
C ILE A 39 -11.45 -4.14 -6.02
N ASP A 40 -11.80 -3.96 -7.29
CA ASP A 40 -11.56 -4.98 -8.31
C ASP A 40 -10.07 -5.24 -8.49
N GLN A 41 -9.25 -4.20 -8.44
CA GLN A 41 -7.79 -4.35 -8.51
C GLN A 41 -7.26 -5.10 -7.29
N ILE A 42 -7.77 -4.78 -6.09
CA ILE A 42 -7.38 -5.47 -4.86
C ILE A 42 -7.74 -6.96 -4.93
N LYS A 43 -8.89 -7.29 -5.50
CA LYS A 43 -9.37 -8.68 -5.57
C LYS A 43 -8.51 -9.59 -6.45
N GLU A 44 -7.59 -9.04 -7.21
CA GLU A 44 -6.60 -9.83 -7.93
C GLU A 44 -5.56 -10.48 -7.01
N PHE A 45 -5.45 -9.98 -5.77
CA PHE A 45 -4.53 -10.56 -4.79
C PHE A 45 -5.24 -11.61 -3.95
N ASP A 46 -4.48 -12.65 -3.59
CA ASP A 46 -4.97 -13.70 -2.69
C ASP A 46 -5.30 -13.09 -1.32
N SER A 47 -6.45 -13.46 -0.76
CA SER A 47 -6.88 -12.94 0.54
C SER A 47 -6.00 -13.41 1.71
N ASN A 48 -5.15 -14.40 1.49
CA ASN A 48 -4.21 -14.90 2.49
C ASN A 48 -2.86 -14.18 2.45
N LEU A 49 -2.59 -13.39 1.42
CA LEU A 49 -1.35 -12.61 1.36
C LEU A 49 -1.33 -11.52 2.43
N ASN A 50 -0.14 -11.18 2.87
CA ASN A 50 0.07 -10.01 3.71
C ASN A 50 0.06 -8.78 2.81
N LEU A 51 -0.88 -7.88 3.01
CA LEU A 51 -0.98 -6.64 2.23
C LEU A 51 -0.46 -5.48 3.08
N ILE A 52 0.58 -4.84 2.60
CA ILE A 52 1.18 -3.69 3.28
C ILE A 52 0.82 -2.45 2.47
N LEU A 53 0.12 -1.52 3.09
CA LEU A 53 -0.41 -0.34 2.43
C LEU A 53 0.28 0.92 2.91
N TYR A 54 0.43 1.88 2.02
CA TYR A 54 0.82 3.23 2.43
C TYR A 54 0.21 4.27 1.49
N CYS A 55 0.11 5.47 2.01
CA CYS A 55 -0.23 6.64 1.20
C CYS A 55 0.76 7.75 1.51
N ARG A 56 0.38 9.00 1.37
CA ARG A 56 1.28 10.11 1.71
C ARG A 56 1.55 10.17 3.21
N THR A 57 0.50 10.09 4.01
CA THR A 57 0.57 10.01 5.48
C THR A 57 -0.21 8.79 5.98
N ASP A 58 -1.44 8.94 6.44
CA ASP A 58 -2.23 7.82 6.96
C ASP A 58 -3.68 7.77 6.44
N ASN A 59 -4.19 8.84 5.87
CA ASN A 59 -5.61 8.99 5.60
C ASN A 59 -6.16 7.93 4.64
N ARG A 60 -5.62 7.89 3.43
CA ARG A 60 -6.09 6.96 2.39
C ARG A 60 -5.75 5.51 2.72
N SER A 61 -4.58 5.28 3.30
CA SER A 61 -4.17 3.92 3.64
C SER A 61 -5.01 3.35 4.78
N SER A 62 -5.36 4.15 5.78
CA SER A 62 -6.25 3.70 6.86
C SER A 62 -7.65 3.37 6.35
N LYS A 63 -8.19 4.20 5.46
CA LYS A 63 -9.49 3.93 4.83
C LYS A 63 -9.44 2.69 3.95
N SER A 64 -8.36 2.52 3.20
CA SER A 64 -8.14 1.33 2.36
C SER A 64 -8.10 0.07 3.22
N ALA A 65 -7.38 0.10 4.33
CA ALA A 65 -7.28 -1.04 5.23
C ALA A 65 -8.66 -1.48 5.73
N LYS A 66 -9.52 -0.52 6.07
CA LYS A 66 -10.89 -0.81 6.50
C LYS A 66 -11.70 -1.46 5.38
N ILE A 67 -11.60 -0.95 4.17
CA ILE A 67 -12.29 -1.51 3.01
C ILE A 67 -11.83 -2.95 2.76
N LEU A 68 -10.52 -3.19 2.83
CA LEU A 68 -9.97 -4.53 2.63
C LEU A 68 -10.45 -5.49 3.72
N ALA A 69 -10.47 -5.05 4.98
CA ALA A 69 -10.98 -5.87 6.08
C ALA A 69 -12.44 -6.26 5.84
N ASP A 70 -13.26 -5.33 5.36
CA ASP A 70 -14.66 -5.58 5.03
C ASP A 70 -14.81 -6.56 3.85
N ASN A 71 -13.76 -6.74 3.05
CA ASN A 71 -13.72 -7.67 1.92
C ASN A 71 -12.94 -8.96 2.23
N ASN A 72 -12.83 -9.31 3.50
CA ASN A 72 -12.26 -10.58 3.99
C ASN A 72 -10.74 -10.72 3.85
N TYR A 73 -10.03 -9.61 3.66
CA TYR A 73 -8.58 -9.62 3.76
C TYR A 73 -8.21 -9.54 5.24
N LYS A 74 -7.42 -10.49 5.72
CA LYS A 74 -7.15 -10.65 7.16
C LYS A 74 -5.77 -10.16 7.57
N ASN A 75 -4.82 -10.13 6.64
CA ASN A 75 -3.43 -9.82 6.93
C ASN A 75 -3.09 -8.46 6.33
N ILE A 76 -3.57 -7.39 6.96
CA ILE A 76 -3.46 -6.02 6.46
C ILE A 76 -2.58 -5.21 7.39
N TYR A 77 -1.59 -4.53 6.83
CA TYR A 77 -0.65 -3.69 7.57
C TYR A 77 -0.59 -2.32 6.92
N VAL A 78 -0.42 -1.29 7.71
CA VAL A 78 -0.30 0.09 7.22
C VAL A 78 1.04 0.65 7.69
N ILE A 79 1.81 1.23 6.75
CA ILE A 79 3.03 1.94 7.12
C ILE A 79 2.62 3.27 7.74
N LYS A 80 2.82 3.38 9.05
CA LYS A 80 2.44 4.57 9.81
C LYS A 80 3.23 5.78 9.32
N GLY A 81 2.52 6.88 9.09
CA GLY A 81 3.14 8.11 8.58
C GLY A 81 3.36 8.11 7.08
N GLY A 82 3.10 7.00 6.40
CA GLY A 82 3.20 6.89 4.95
C GLY A 82 4.58 7.18 4.39
N ILE A 83 4.62 7.60 3.12
CA ILE A 83 5.89 7.87 2.43
C ILE A 83 6.60 9.12 2.99
N GLU A 84 5.86 10.06 3.59
CA GLU A 84 6.50 11.22 4.21
C GLU A 84 7.41 10.78 5.36
N GLN A 85 6.92 9.93 6.24
CA GLN A 85 7.71 9.41 7.36
C GLN A 85 8.84 8.53 6.85
N TRP A 86 8.59 7.72 5.83
CA TRP A 86 9.59 6.88 5.18
C TRP A 86 10.78 7.71 4.71
N ARG A 87 10.52 8.84 4.04
CA ARG A 87 11.56 9.76 3.56
C ARG A 87 12.29 10.46 4.70
N ARG A 88 11.58 10.87 5.74
CA ARG A 88 12.18 11.53 6.91
C ARG A 88 13.17 10.63 7.63
N GLN A 89 12.93 9.33 7.60
CA GLN A 89 13.83 8.36 8.20
C GLN A 89 15.02 8.03 7.30
N GLY A 90 15.11 8.66 6.13
CA GLY A 90 16.21 8.44 5.20
C GLY A 90 16.09 7.18 4.38
N ASN A 91 14.95 6.56 4.34
CA ASN A 91 14.73 5.34 3.55
C ASN A 91 14.62 5.67 2.06
N PRO A 92 15.09 4.79 1.17
CA PRO A 92 15.13 5.09 -0.27
C PRO A 92 13.77 5.06 -0.93
N VAL A 93 13.63 5.88 -1.97
CA VAL A 93 12.46 5.86 -2.85
C VAL A 93 12.92 5.61 -4.29
N SER A 94 12.01 5.06 -5.09
CA SER A 94 12.21 4.81 -6.50
C SER A 94 11.36 5.78 -7.33
N PHE A 95 11.69 5.92 -8.60
CA PHE A 95 10.96 6.82 -9.50
C PHE A 95 10.51 6.11 -10.76
#